data_57637c7dbe9a651a8cfe9efe77733c8f
#
_entry.id   57637c7dbe9a651a8cfe9efe77733c8f
#
_cell.length_a   1.000
_cell.length_b   1.000
_cell.length_c   1.000
_cell.angle_alpha   90.00
_cell.angle_beta   90.00
_cell.angle_gamma   90.00
#
_symmetry.space_group_name_H-M   'P 1'
#
loop_
_entity.id
_entity.type
_entity.pdbx_description
1 polymer ?
#
loop_
_entity_poly.entity_id
_entity_poly.type
_entity_poly.pdbx_seq_one_letter_code
_entity_poly.pdbx_strand_id
1 'polypeptide(L)'
;MNEKKRTTTRDIAKACFVSQSAVSMILSGRKDIHFAPETIERVKRTAKEMGYEYKARAKRKKTGTNDTIMIMCPSLATQYYTTLIQFITQEAQEHGLCTLTAYTNRSKEREEYYLNMAADTGFYGVIYTYAPRAVTSLNHLHEKVPLVLINDHNPDLKIELLELDSKKSGRLIAAHLLELGHRDIGYMTTPLSSIEVPRRRRLEGMQEEYERQGFDPAMIHVISGKREDQETITGNKHYDTGYGLTRKYF
;
A
#
# COMPACT_ATOMS: atom_id res chain seq x y z
N MET A 1 11.99 -36.20 5.15
CA MET A 1 12.91 -35.34 4.37
C MET A 1 12.54 -33.91 4.66
N ASN A 2 13.43 -33.15 5.34
CA ASN A 2 13.17 -31.75 5.71
C ASN A 2 13.33 -30.89 4.46
N GLU A 3 12.26 -30.28 3.95
CA GLU A 3 12.33 -29.22 2.95
C GLU A 3 13.14 -28.05 3.54
N LYS A 4 14.32 -27.78 2.98
CA LYS A 4 15.11 -26.59 3.34
C LYS A 4 14.28 -25.34 2.99
N LYS A 5 13.78 -24.67 4.01
CA LYS A 5 13.06 -23.40 3.89
C LYS A 5 13.91 -22.40 3.08
N ARG A 6 13.42 -22.00 1.93
CA ARG A 6 14.13 -21.13 0.99
C ARG A 6 14.31 -19.74 1.60
N THR A 7 15.55 -19.25 1.67
CA THR A 7 15.86 -17.91 2.19
C THR A 7 15.14 -16.83 1.40
N THR A 8 14.56 -15.86 2.09
CA THR A 8 13.83 -14.74 1.49
C THR A 8 14.55 -13.42 1.74
N THR A 9 14.20 -12.37 0.98
CA THR A 9 14.71 -11.01 1.21
C THR A 9 14.34 -10.49 2.59
N ARG A 10 13.25 -10.97 3.19
CA ARG A 10 12.81 -10.64 4.55
C ARG A 10 13.77 -11.22 5.61
N ASP A 11 14.30 -12.40 5.37
CA ASP A 11 15.25 -13.04 6.29
C ASP A 11 16.60 -12.28 6.27
N ILE A 12 17.05 -11.86 5.08
CA ILE A 12 18.25 -11.02 4.92
C ILE A 12 18.04 -9.65 5.60
N ALA A 13 16.86 -9.05 5.41
CA ALA A 13 16.52 -7.76 6.01
C ALA A 13 16.61 -7.80 7.54
N LYS A 14 16.08 -8.86 8.15
CA LYS A 14 16.19 -9.09 9.59
C LYS A 14 17.65 -9.26 10.03
N ALA A 15 18.42 -10.09 9.33
CA ALA A 15 19.82 -10.34 9.66
C ALA A 15 20.72 -9.10 9.50
N CYS A 16 20.37 -8.20 8.59
CA CYS A 16 21.14 -6.96 8.34
C CYS A 16 20.58 -5.73 9.05
N PHE A 17 19.49 -5.83 9.79
CA PHE A 17 18.81 -4.69 10.44
C PHE A 17 18.46 -3.56 9.47
N VAL A 18 17.98 -3.91 8.27
CA VAL A 18 17.52 -2.96 7.24
C VAL A 18 16.10 -3.34 6.78
N SER A 19 15.43 -2.45 6.03
CA SER A 19 14.13 -2.78 5.45
C SER A 19 14.27 -3.81 4.32
N GLN A 20 13.22 -4.58 4.06
CA GLN A 20 13.18 -5.52 2.93
C GLN A 20 13.37 -4.81 1.58
N SER A 21 12.83 -3.60 1.44
CA SER A 21 13.02 -2.75 0.27
C SER A 21 14.49 -2.36 0.08
N ALA A 22 15.21 -1.99 1.16
CA ALA A 22 16.63 -1.70 1.09
C ALA A 22 17.43 -2.92 0.59
N VAL A 23 17.14 -4.13 1.10
CA VAL A 23 17.76 -5.37 0.61
C VAL A 23 17.50 -5.56 -0.88
N SER A 24 16.27 -5.41 -1.33
CA SER A 24 15.89 -5.56 -2.73
C SER A 24 16.63 -4.56 -3.63
N MET A 25 16.70 -3.28 -3.22
CA MET A 25 17.39 -2.21 -3.96
C MET A 25 18.89 -2.44 -4.03
N ILE A 26 19.53 -2.85 -2.94
CA ILE A 26 20.97 -3.14 -2.88
C ILE A 26 21.30 -4.36 -3.76
N LEU A 27 20.53 -5.44 -3.67
CA LEU A 27 20.80 -6.66 -4.45
C LEU A 27 20.48 -6.49 -5.93
N SER A 28 19.55 -5.58 -6.29
CA SER A 28 19.25 -5.22 -7.68
C SER A 28 20.30 -4.31 -8.33
N GLY A 29 21.21 -3.72 -7.53
CA GLY A 29 22.25 -2.83 -8.03
C GLY A 29 21.75 -1.46 -8.50
N ARG A 30 20.62 -0.98 -7.95
CA ARG A 30 20.09 0.36 -8.25
C ARG A 30 21.12 1.43 -7.90
N LYS A 31 21.35 2.36 -8.84
CA LYS A 31 22.34 3.46 -8.70
C LYS A 31 21.72 4.78 -8.26
N ASP A 32 20.40 4.86 -8.31
CA ASP A 32 19.60 6.06 -8.01
C ASP A 32 19.34 6.28 -6.50
N ILE A 33 19.73 5.32 -5.65
CA ILE A 33 19.58 5.39 -4.20
C ILE A 33 20.94 5.17 -3.54
N HIS A 34 21.34 6.10 -2.69
CA HIS A 34 22.59 6.03 -1.96
C HIS A 34 22.41 5.33 -0.61
N PHE A 35 23.04 4.17 -0.47
CA PHE A 35 23.24 3.49 0.82
C PHE A 35 24.69 3.63 1.23
N ALA A 36 24.94 3.63 2.54
CA ALA A 36 26.32 3.59 3.05
C ALA A 36 27.04 2.35 2.51
N PRO A 37 28.30 2.47 2.05
CA PRO A 37 29.07 1.35 1.48
C PRO A 37 29.09 0.11 2.37
N GLU A 38 29.24 0.32 3.68
CA GLU A 38 29.24 -0.75 4.70
C GLU A 38 27.88 -1.50 4.73
N THR A 39 26.77 -0.79 4.50
CA THR A 39 25.43 -1.41 4.45
C THR A 39 25.28 -2.26 3.19
N ILE A 40 25.78 -1.77 2.07
CA ILE A 40 25.79 -2.51 0.79
C ILE A 40 26.59 -3.80 0.92
N GLU A 41 27.79 -3.73 1.48
CA GLU A 41 28.65 -4.90 1.68
C GLU A 41 28.05 -5.90 2.65
N ARG A 42 27.49 -5.43 3.77
CA ARG A 42 26.82 -6.28 4.76
C ARG A 42 25.68 -7.05 4.13
N VAL A 43 24.78 -6.39 3.39
CA VAL A 43 23.63 -7.04 2.74
C VAL A 43 24.10 -8.06 1.69
N LYS A 44 25.09 -7.74 0.85
CA LYS A 44 25.60 -8.65 -0.17
C LYS A 44 26.26 -9.89 0.45
N ARG A 45 27.06 -9.71 1.50
CA ARG A 45 27.70 -10.80 2.22
C ARG A 45 26.68 -11.71 2.87
N THR A 46 25.74 -11.16 3.62
CA THR A 46 24.68 -11.93 4.30
C THR A 46 23.82 -12.71 3.29
N ALA A 47 23.47 -12.10 2.17
CA ALA A 47 22.73 -12.79 1.10
C ALA A 47 23.50 -14.01 0.59
N LYS A 48 24.81 -13.89 0.37
CA LYS A 48 25.67 -14.98 -0.08
C LYS A 48 25.81 -16.09 0.98
N GLU A 49 26.03 -15.71 2.24
CA GLU A 49 26.13 -16.65 3.38
C GLU A 49 24.84 -17.43 3.60
N MET A 50 23.68 -16.79 3.41
CA MET A 50 22.37 -17.43 3.53
C MET A 50 21.95 -18.20 2.25
N GLY A 51 22.81 -18.31 1.25
CA GLY A 51 22.51 -19.00 -0.01
C GLY A 51 21.40 -18.37 -0.82
N TYR A 52 21.19 -17.06 -0.65
CA TYR A 52 20.18 -16.32 -1.41
C TYR A 52 20.72 -15.92 -2.78
N GLU A 53 20.24 -16.55 -3.82
CA GLU A 53 20.47 -16.10 -5.18
C GLU A 53 19.48 -15.01 -5.57
N TYR A 54 19.95 -13.76 -5.68
CA TYR A 54 19.16 -12.70 -6.29
C TYR A 54 18.93 -13.02 -7.77
N LYS A 55 17.80 -13.60 -8.08
CA LYS A 55 17.35 -13.70 -9.47
C LYS A 55 16.87 -12.31 -9.87
N ALA A 56 17.76 -11.53 -10.53
CA ALA A 56 17.31 -10.35 -11.24
C ALA A 56 16.08 -10.78 -12.05
N ARG A 57 14.94 -10.14 -11.78
CA ARG A 57 13.71 -10.44 -12.52
C ARG A 57 14.04 -10.34 -13.99
N ALA A 58 14.10 -11.47 -14.69
CA ALA A 58 14.52 -11.53 -16.08
C ALA A 58 13.76 -10.44 -16.83
N LYS A 59 14.49 -9.50 -17.48
CA LYS A 59 13.87 -8.51 -18.37
C LYS A 59 13.01 -9.32 -19.33
N ARG A 60 11.70 -9.23 -19.17
CA ARG A 60 10.74 -9.94 -20.03
C ARG A 60 11.13 -9.58 -21.46
N LYS A 61 11.50 -10.56 -22.28
CA LYS A 61 11.77 -10.33 -23.69
C LYS A 61 10.55 -9.63 -24.28
N LYS A 62 10.74 -8.45 -24.84
CA LYS A 62 9.72 -7.66 -25.57
C LYS A 62 9.23 -8.50 -26.76
N THR A 63 8.24 -9.33 -26.54
CA THR A 63 7.45 -9.94 -27.61
C THR A 63 6.12 -9.21 -27.62
N GLY A 64 6.04 -8.11 -28.41
CA GLY A 64 4.77 -7.41 -28.67
C GLY A 64 4.07 -6.80 -27.45
N THR A 65 4.77 -6.58 -26.35
CA THR A 65 4.16 -6.12 -25.09
C THR A 65 3.90 -4.62 -25.11
N ASN A 66 2.70 -4.28 -24.77
CA ASN A 66 2.23 -2.94 -24.52
C ASN A 66 3.11 -2.30 -23.42
N ASP A 67 3.87 -1.26 -23.73
CA ASP A 67 4.67 -0.50 -22.75
C ASP A 67 3.76 0.35 -21.84
N THR A 68 2.61 -0.20 -21.44
CA THR A 68 1.56 0.50 -20.69
C THR A 68 1.33 -0.15 -19.34
N ILE A 69 1.35 0.63 -18.28
CA ILE A 69 0.92 0.23 -16.93
C ILE A 69 -0.53 0.61 -16.76
N MET A 70 -1.36 -0.34 -16.30
CA MET A 70 -2.73 -0.05 -15.87
C MET A 70 -2.74 0.36 -14.40
N ILE A 71 -3.38 1.50 -14.09
CA ILE A 71 -3.56 1.99 -12.73
C ILE A 71 -5.03 1.82 -12.35
N MET A 72 -5.33 0.90 -11.42
CA MET A 72 -6.67 0.67 -10.90
C MET A 72 -6.98 1.72 -9.83
N CYS A 73 -8.02 2.53 -10.07
CA CYS A 73 -8.39 3.67 -9.23
C CYS A 73 -9.86 3.59 -8.80
N PRO A 74 -10.19 3.77 -7.51
CA PRO A 74 -11.57 3.67 -7.03
C PRO A 74 -12.36 4.96 -7.21
N SER A 75 -11.69 6.12 -7.30
CA SER A 75 -12.33 7.44 -7.40
C SER A 75 -11.39 8.46 -8.01
N LEU A 76 -11.91 9.26 -8.92
CA LEU A 76 -11.21 10.43 -9.48
C LEU A 76 -11.61 11.74 -8.79
N ALA A 77 -12.59 11.71 -7.88
CA ALA A 77 -13.03 12.88 -7.13
C ALA A 77 -12.17 13.17 -5.88
N THR A 78 -11.34 12.22 -5.46
CA THR A 78 -10.50 12.35 -4.26
C THR A 78 -9.09 12.77 -4.65
N GLN A 79 -8.64 13.91 -4.15
CA GLN A 79 -7.30 14.47 -4.41
C GLN A 79 -6.17 13.47 -4.15
N TYR A 80 -6.32 12.62 -3.13
CA TYR A 80 -5.34 11.58 -2.83
C TYR A 80 -5.06 10.69 -4.05
N TYR A 81 -6.11 10.15 -4.69
CA TYR A 81 -5.92 9.26 -5.84
C TYR A 81 -5.41 9.99 -7.08
N THR A 82 -5.91 11.19 -7.35
CA THR A 82 -5.46 11.96 -8.52
C THR A 82 -4.01 12.36 -8.40
N THR A 83 -3.57 12.78 -7.21
CA THR A 83 -2.16 13.09 -6.93
C THR A 83 -1.28 11.83 -7.06
N LEU A 84 -1.71 10.70 -6.50
CA LEU A 84 -0.99 9.44 -6.60
C LEU A 84 -0.83 8.99 -8.05
N ILE A 85 -1.91 9.04 -8.84
CA ILE A 85 -1.90 8.70 -10.27
C ILE A 85 -0.94 9.62 -11.03
N GLN A 86 -0.95 10.91 -10.73
CA GLN A 86 -0.06 11.89 -11.37
C GLN A 86 1.41 11.52 -11.16
N PHE A 87 1.82 11.24 -9.92
CA PHE A 87 3.21 10.84 -9.64
C PHE A 87 3.58 9.49 -10.25
N ILE A 88 2.67 8.50 -10.21
CA ILE A 88 2.91 7.21 -10.88
C ILE A 88 3.08 7.42 -12.40
N THR A 89 2.27 8.29 -13.00
CA THR A 89 2.34 8.57 -14.44
C THR A 89 3.64 9.28 -14.81
N GLN A 90 4.06 10.25 -14.01
CA GLN A 90 5.33 10.96 -14.22
C GLN A 90 6.51 10.00 -14.13
N GLU A 91 6.59 9.19 -13.09
CA GLU A 91 7.66 8.20 -12.91
C GLU A 91 7.66 7.15 -14.03
N ALA A 92 6.48 6.69 -14.46
CA ALA A 92 6.36 5.76 -15.58
C ALA A 92 6.91 6.36 -16.89
N GLN A 93 6.63 7.63 -17.16
CA GLN A 93 7.13 8.34 -18.35
C GLN A 93 8.65 8.47 -18.35
N GLU A 94 9.28 8.72 -17.20
CA GLU A 94 10.74 8.76 -17.07
C GLU A 94 11.38 7.40 -17.40
N HIS A 95 10.63 6.31 -17.24
CA HIS A 95 11.04 4.96 -17.62
C HIS A 95 10.56 4.52 -19.01
N GLY A 96 10.00 5.44 -19.81
CA GLY A 96 9.53 5.16 -21.18
C GLY A 96 8.26 4.30 -21.22
N LEU A 97 7.44 4.35 -20.15
CA LEU A 97 6.18 3.62 -20.03
C LEU A 97 5.00 4.59 -20.13
N CYS A 98 3.94 4.13 -20.76
CA CYS A 98 2.64 4.81 -20.74
C CYS A 98 1.81 4.35 -19.54
N THR A 99 0.80 5.14 -19.16
CA THR A 99 -0.17 4.75 -18.14
C THR A 99 -1.59 4.80 -18.67
N LEU A 100 -2.42 3.88 -18.21
CA LEU A 100 -3.87 3.86 -18.44
C LEU A 100 -4.56 3.77 -17.09
N THR A 101 -5.39 4.77 -16.75
CA THR A 101 -6.15 4.76 -15.50
C THR A 101 -7.50 4.09 -15.69
N ALA A 102 -7.72 2.99 -14.97
CA ALA A 102 -8.97 2.24 -14.94
C ALA A 102 -9.80 2.65 -13.73
N TYR A 103 -10.88 3.37 -13.97
CA TYR A 103 -11.80 3.80 -12.92
C TYR A 103 -12.83 2.73 -12.58
N THR A 104 -12.75 2.17 -11.37
CA THR A 104 -13.57 1.02 -10.97
C THR A 104 -14.81 1.39 -10.16
N ASN A 105 -14.83 2.54 -9.50
CA ASN A 105 -15.86 2.92 -8.53
C ASN A 105 -16.07 1.85 -7.43
N ARG A 106 -15.02 1.10 -7.07
CA ARG A 106 -15.06 -0.03 -6.13
C ARG A 106 -16.08 -1.14 -6.53
N SER A 107 -16.46 -1.23 -7.83
CA SER A 107 -17.31 -2.31 -8.34
C SER A 107 -16.45 -3.52 -8.65
N LYS A 108 -16.82 -4.67 -8.07
CA LYS A 108 -16.17 -5.96 -8.33
C LYS A 108 -16.21 -6.33 -9.81
N GLU A 109 -17.34 -6.07 -10.46
CA GLU A 109 -17.56 -6.37 -11.88
C GLU A 109 -16.65 -5.54 -12.77
N ARG A 110 -16.44 -4.25 -12.44
CA ARG A 110 -15.50 -3.40 -13.17
C ARG A 110 -14.05 -3.80 -12.92
N GLU A 111 -13.71 -4.20 -11.71
CA GLU A 111 -12.39 -4.74 -11.41
C GLU A 111 -12.11 -5.98 -12.27
N GLU A 112 -13.02 -6.94 -12.28
CA GLU A 112 -12.92 -8.17 -13.10
C GLU A 112 -12.80 -7.86 -14.59
N TYR A 113 -13.59 -6.90 -15.08
CA TYR A 113 -13.51 -6.46 -16.49
C TYR A 113 -12.11 -5.94 -16.83
N TYR A 114 -11.55 -5.03 -16.03
CA TYR A 114 -10.23 -4.47 -16.31
C TYR A 114 -9.10 -5.48 -16.09
N LEU A 115 -9.23 -6.40 -15.14
CA LEU A 115 -8.26 -7.47 -14.93
C LEU A 115 -8.22 -8.43 -16.12
N ASN A 116 -9.38 -8.80 -16.66
CA ASN A 116 -9.45 -9.61 -17.86
C ASN A 116 -8.85 -8.87 -19.06
N MET A 117 -9.18 -7.60 -19.23
CA MET A 117 -8.58 -6.77 -20.27
C MET A 117 -7.05 -6.72 -20.12
N ALA A 118 -6.52 -6.60 -18.91
CA ALA A 118 -5.08 -6.60 -18.67
C ALA A 118 -4.43 -7.93 -19.02
N ALA A 119 -5.10 -9.06 -18.76
CA ALA A 119 -4.65 -10.39 -19.12
C ALA A 119 -4.57 -10.60 -20.64
N ASP A 120 -5.59 -10.12 -21.36
CA ASP A 120 -5.73 -10.34 -22.80
C ASP A 120 -4.84 -9.40 -23.64
N THR A 121 -4.68 -8.17 -23.19
CA THR A 121 -3.96 -7.12 -23.92
C THR A 121 -2.47 -7.13 -23.66
N GLY A 122 -1.99 -7.81 -22.59
CA GLY A 122 -0.57 -7.91 -22.26
C GLY A 122 0.04 -6.63 -21.73
N PHE A 123 -0.63 -5.94 -20.81
CA PHE A 123 -0.08 -4.78 -20.10
C PHE A 123 1.28 -5.09 -19.48
N TYR A 124 2.16 -4.08 -19.40
CA TYR A 124 3.45 -4.17 -18.73
C TYR A 124 3.32 -4.56 -17.26
N GLY A 125 2.31 -4.01 -16.59
CA GLY A 125 1.95 -4.32 -15.22
C GLY A 125 0.65 -3.65 -14.81
N VAL A 126 0.14 -4.00 -13.63
CA VAL A 126 -1.03 -3.38 -13.02
C VAL A 126 -0.69 -2.86 -11.63
N ILE A 127 -1.05 -1.62 -11.33
CA ILE A 127 -0.91 -1.01 -10.02
C ILE A 127 -2.31 -0.80 -9.45
N TYR A 128 -2.58 -1.42 -8.31
CA TYR A 128 -3.79 -1.19 -7.52
C TYR A 128 -3.54 -0.12 -6.47
N THR A 129 -4.38 0.91 -6.41
CA THR A 129 -4.21 2.03 -5.46
C THR A 129 -5.14 1.91 -4.23
N TYR A 130 -5.90 0.83 -4.11
CA TYR A 130 -6.87 0.60 -3.04
C TYR A 130 -7.09 -0.91 -2.83
N ALA A 131 -7.77 -1.28 -1.71
CA ALA A 131 -8.12 -2.67 -1.40
C ALA A 131 -9.05 -3.28 -2.47
N PRO A 132 -8.64 -4.33 -3.19
CA PRO A 132 -9.42 -4.94 -4.26
C PRO A 132 -10.60 -5.76 -3.70
N ARG A 133 -11.68 -5.83 -4.47
CA ARG A 133 -12.81 -6.73 -4.21
C ARG A 133 -12.72 -8.04 -4.99
N ALA A 134 -12.07 -8.01 -6.16
CA ALA A 134 -11.91 -9.15 -7.05
C ALA A 134 -10.62 -9.95 -6.72
N VAL A 135 -10.44 -10.36 -5.46
CA VAL A 135 -9.21 -11.02 -4.95
C VAL A 135 -8.83 -12.26 -5.77
N THR A 136 -9.81 -13.13 -6.06
CA THR A 136 -9.58 -14.36 -6.85
C THR A 136 -9.06 -14.06 -8.25
N SER A 137 -9.70 -13.12 -8.95
CA SER A 137 -9.30 -12.70 -10.31
C SER A 137 -7.92 -12.04 -10.30
N LEU A 138 -7.61 -11.29 -9.24
CA LEU A 138 -6.32 -10.63 -9.07
C LEU A 138 -5.18 -11.64 -8.88
N ASN A 139 -5.37 -12.65 -8.02
CA ASN A 139 -4.39 -13.71 -7.82
C ASN A 139 -4.14 -14.53 -9.11
N HIS A 140 -5.18 -14.75 -9.90
CA HIS A 140 -5.05 -15.44 -11.20
C HIS A 140 -4.29 -14.59 -12.23
N LEU A 141 -4.55 -13.28 -12.27
CA LEU A 141 -3.84 -12.37 -13.16
C LEU A 141 -2.35 -12.25 -12.80
N HIS A 142 -2.01 -12.31 -11.51
CA HIS A 142 -0.62 -12.20 -11.04
C HIS A 142 0.32 -13.23 -11.68
N GLU A 143 -0.20 -14.39 -12.07
CA GLU A 143 0.59 -15.41 -12.76
C GLU A 143 1.01 -14.96 -14.17
N LYS A 144 0.28 -14.04 -14.78
CA LYS A 144 0.45 -13.58 -16.17
C LYS A 144 1.05 -12.17 -16.27
N VAL A 145 0.64 -11.26 -15.38
CA VAL A 145 1.00 -9.84 -15.42
C VAL A 145 1.57 -9.41 -14.07
N PRO A 146 2.66 -8.63 -14.02
CA PRO A 146 3.16 -8.07 -12.77
C PRO A 146 2.11 -7.19 -12.09
N LEU A 147 1.91 -7.42 -10.79
CA LEU A 147 0.94 -6.68 -9.98
C LEU A 147 1.62 -6.06 -8.77
N VAL A 148 1.24 -4.83 -8.46
CA VAL A 148 1.62 -4.13 -7.23
C VAL A 148 0.35 -3.55 -6.60
N LEU A 149 0.18 -3.75 -5.30
CA LEU A 149 -0.91 -3.18 -4.51
C LEU A 149 -0.37 -2.16 -3.53
N ILE A 150 -0.98 -0.97 -3.49
CA ILE A 150 -0.62 0.12 -2.59
C ILE A 150 -1.64 0.22 -1.46
N ASN A 151 -1.15 0.35 -0.22
CA ASN A 151 -1.95 0.61 0.98
C ASN A 151 -3.00 -0.44 1.34
N ASP A 152 -2.75 -1.71 1.07
CA ASP A 152 -3.59 -2.78 1.61
C ASP A 152 -2.75 -3.83 2.33
N HIS A 153 -3.40 -4.57 3.22
CA HIS A 153 -2.82 -5.71 3.93
C HIS A 153 -3.85 -6.84 3.93
N ASN A 154 -4.04 -7.47 2.78
CA ASN A 154 -4.88 -8.65 2.67
C ASN A 154 -3.99 -9.90 2.58
N PRO A 155 -4.01 -10.80 3.60
CA PRO A 155 -3.18 -12.00 3.62
C PRO A 155 -3.52 -13.00 2.50
N ASP A 156 -4.72 -12.91 1.92
CA ASP A 156 -5.15 -13.77 0.82
C ASP A 156 -4.55 -13.36 -0.54
N LEU A 157 -3.89 -12.20 -0.60
CA LEU A 157 -3.24 -11.69 -1.80
C LEU A 157 -1.80 -12.20 -1.91
N LYS A 158 -1.49 -12.83 -3.03
CA LYS A 158 -0.15 -13.37 -3.37
C LYS A 158 0.67 -12.42 -4.25
N ILE A 159 0.48 -11.12 -4.09
CA ILE A 159 1.08 -10.09 -4.93
C ILE A 159 2.03 -9.20 -4.15
N GLU A 160 2.84 -8.40 -4.86
CA GLU A 160 3.72 -7.42 -4.21
C GLU A 160 2.90 -6.32 -3.55
N LEU A 161 3.16 -6.08 -2.26
CA LEU A 161 2.48 -5.06 -1.46
C LEU A 161 3.44 -3.91 -1.16
N LEU A 162 2.98 -2.69 -1.42
CA LEU A 162 3.61 -1.46 -0.96
C LEU A 162 2.76 -0.90 0.18
N GLU A 163 3.12 -1.20 1.40
CA GLU A 163 2.40 -0.78 2.61
C GLU A 163 3.09 0.42 3.26
N LEU A 164 2.30 1.46 3.57
CA LEU A 164 2.67 2.48 4.54
C LEU A 164 2.34 1.93 5.93
N ASP A 165 3.30 2.00 6.86
CA ASP A 165 3.06 1.58 8.25
C ASP A 165 2.08 2.55 8.94
N SER A 166 0.80 2.32 8.68
CA SER A 166 -0.31 3.11 9.23
C SER A 166 -0.36 3.04 10.76
N LYS A 167 0.06 1.92 11.35
CA LYS A 167 0.12 1.75 12.79
C LYS A 167 1.21 2.63 13.41
N LYS A 168 2.41 2.64 12.81
CA LYS A 168 3.47 3.56 13.19
C LYS A 168 3.06 5.01 13.04
N SER A 169 2.35 5.35 11.96
CA SER A 169 1.81 6.70 11.76
C SER A 169 0.86 7.09 12.89
N GLY A 170 0.00 6.16 13.33
CA GLY A 170 -0.88 6.37 14.48
C GLY A 170 -0.11 6.63 15.77
N ARG A 171 0.91 5.82 16.08
CA ARG A 171 1.77 6.03 17.24
C ARG A 171 2.45 7.40 17.25
N LEU A 172 2.99 7.81 16.10
CA LEU A 172 3.66 9.13 15.97
C LEU A 172 2.68 10.29 16.20
N ILE A 173 1.45 10.20 15.67
CA ILE A 173 0.42 11.22 15.88
C ILE A 173 0.05 11.30 17.36
N ALA A 174 -0.22 10.16 18.00
CA ALA A 174 -0.58 10.12 19.42
C ALA A 174 0.55 10.62 20.32
N ALA A 175 1.79 10.18 20.07
CA ALA A 175 2.95 10.65 20.81
C ALA A 175 3.11 12.18 20.76
N HIS A 176 2.98 12.76 19.58
CA HIS A 176 3.05 14.20 19.38
C HIS A 176 1.94 14.96 20.12
N LEU A 177 0.69 14.49 20.03
CA LEU A 177 -0.42 15.11 20.73
C LEU A 177 -0.27 15.02 22.26
N LEU A 178 0.18 13.89 22.77
CA LEU A 178 0.46 13.69 24.19
C LEU A 178 1.61 14.58 24.68
N GLU A 179 2.66 14.76 23.89
CA GLU A 179 3.78 15.67 24.16
C GLU A 179 3.31 17.12 24.26
N LEU A 180 2.36 17.54 23.43
CA LEU A 180 1.74 18.85 23.48
C LEU A 180 0.72 19.02 24.64
N GLY A 181 0.49 17.99 25.44
CA GLY A 181 -0.42 18.02 26.58
C GLY A 181 -1.87 17.66 26.28
N HIS A 182 -2.20 17.33 25.03
CA HIS A 182 -3.54 16.86 24.68
C HIS A 182 -3.76 15.45 25.21
N ARG A 183 -4.91 15.22 25.87
CA ARG A 183 -5.27 13.91 26.44
C ARG A 183 -6.56 13.36 25.83
N ASP A 184 -7.59 14.19 25.73
CA ASP A 184 -8.84 13.86 25.06
C ASP A 184 -8.75 14.19 23.57
N ILE A 185 -8.83 13.18 22.70
CA ILE A 185 -8.62 13.31 21.26
C ILE A 185 -9.82 12.78 20.50
N GLY A 186 -10.34 13.59 19.56
CA GLY A 186 -11.33 13.13 18.60
C GLY A 186 -10.68 12.49 17.35
N TYR A 187 -10.85 11.20 17.13
CA TYR A 187 -10.48 10.51 15.90
C TYR A 187 -11.63 10.51 14.91
N MET A 188 -11.71 11.56 14.08
CA MET A 188 -12.76 11.70 13.08
C MET A 188 -12.42 10.88 11.82
N THR A 189 -13.32 9.99 11.42
CA THR A 189 -13.09 9.08 10.28
C THR A 189 -14.40 8.72 9.57
N THR A 190 -14.30 8.22 8.34
CA THR A 190 -15.38 7.43 7.74
C THR A 190 -15.54 6.11 8.50
N PRO A 191 -16.65 5.35 8.32
CA PRO A 191 -16.86 4.10 9.03
C PRO A 191 -15.67 3.15 8.92
N LEU A 192 -15.22 2.62 10.05
CA LEU A 192 -14.13 1.66 10.13
C LEU A 192 -14.62 0.27 9.73
N SER A 193 -14.76 0.04 8.43
CA SER A 193 -15.09 -1.27 7.87
C SER A 193 -13.85 -2.17 7.74
N SER A 194 -14.07 -3.46 7.51
CA SER A 194 -12.98 -4.41 7.23
C SER A 194 -12.15 -4.03 5.99
N ILE A 195 -12.69 -3.21 5.10
CA ILE A 195 -12.04 -2.75 3.86
C ILE A 195 -11.10 -1.55 4.14
N GLU A 196 -11.32 -0.81 5.24
CA GLU A 196 -10.55 0.41 5.57
C GLU A 196 -9.39 0.10 6.53
N VAL A 197 -8.60 -0.91 6.20
CA VAL A 197 -7.49 -1.41 7.02
C VAL A 197 -6.51 -0.31 7.46
N PRO A 198 -6.04 0.63 6.60
CA PRO A 198 -5.09 1.65 7.04
C PRO A 198 -5.63 2.59 8.13
N ARG A 199 -6.92 2.94 8.09
CA ARG A 199 -7.53 3.82 9.10
C ARG A 199 -7.67 3.12 10.45
N ARG A 200 -8.09 1.86 10.44
CA ARG A 200 -8.17 1.05 11.65
C ARG A 200 -6.80 0.86 12.28
N ARG A 201 -5.78 0.50 11.49
CA ARG A 201 -4.40 0.35 11.97
C ARG A 201 -3.82 1.65 12.54
N ARG A 202 -4.20 2.80 11.97
CA ARG A 202 -3.80 4.09 12.52
C ARG A 202 -4.41 4.33 13.90
N LEU A 203 -5.70 4.02 14.08
CA LEU A 203 -6.36 4.09 15.38
C LEU A 203 -5.72 3.12 16.38
N GLU A 204 -5.49 1.86 16.00
CA GLU A 204 -4.80 0.88 16.84
C GLU A 204 -3.42 1.39 17.28
N GLY A 205 -2.66 2.00 16.37
CA GLY A 205 -1.38 2.61 16.71
C GLY A 205 -1.48 3.79 17.70
N MET A 206 -2.52 4.61 17.58
CA MET A 206 -2.78 5.67 18.55
C MET A 206 -3.12 5.11 19.93
N GLN A 207 -3.97 4.09 19.98
CA GLN A 207 -4.37 3.42 21.23
C GLN A 207 -3.17 2.76 21.94
N GLU A 208 -2.32 2.04 21.20
CA GLU A 208 -1.10 1.46 21.74
C GLU A 208 -0.13 2.50 22.32
N GLU A 209 -0.04 3.68 21.68
CA GLU A 209 0.82 4.74 22.19
C GLU A 209 0.27 5.34 23.48
N TYR A 210 -1.06 5.46 23.62
CA TYR A 210 -1.70 5.87 24.86
C TYR A 210 -1.38 4.89 26.00
N GLU A 211 -1.61 3.59 25.77
CA GLU A 211 -1.27 2.54 26.74
C GLU A 211 0.20 2.56 27.13
N ARG A 212 1.10 2.71 26.14
CA ARG A 212 2.55 2.76 26.36
C ARG A 212 2.96 3.94 27.26
N GLN A 213 2.25 5.08 27.15
CA GLN A 213 2.52 6.26 27.99
C GLN A 213 1.69 6.31 29.26
N GLY A 214 0.92 5.26 29.59
CA GLY A 214 0.14 5.14 30.81
C GLY A 214 -1.21 5.89 30.80
N PHE A 215 -1.73 6.21 29.62
CA PHE A 215 -3.04 6.83 29.42
C PHE A 215 -4.08 5.80 28.99
N ASP A 216 -5.34 6.06 29.32
CA ASP A 216 -6.45 5.23 28.89
C ASP A 216 -6.75 5.45 27.39
N PRO A 217 -6.71 4.39 26.55
CA PRO A 217 -7.08 4.50 25.13
C PRO A 217 -8.51 4.97 24.88
N ALA A 218 -9.43 4.84 25.88
CA ALA A 218 -10.79 5.35 25.79
C ALA A 218 -10.86 6.90 25.68
N MET A 219 -9.78 7.61 26.01
CA MET A 219 -9.65 9.05 25.77
C MET A 219 -9.53 9.40 24.28
N ILE A 220 -9.39 8.39 23.40
CA ILE A 220 -9.48 8.58 21.95
C ILE A 220 -10.92 8.32 21.52
N HIS A 221 -11.69 9.39 21.34
CA HIS A 221 -13.09 9.33 20.95
C HIS A 221 -13.22 9.11 19.44
N VAL A 222 -13.70 7.93 19.04
CA VAL A 222 -13.91 7.63 17.61
C VAL A 222 -15.21 8.26 17.14
N ILE A 223 -15.08 9.23 16.25
CA ILE A 223 -16.17 9.96 15.61
C ILE A 223 -16.28 9.48 14.17
N SER A 224 -17.25 8.62 13.86
CA SER A 224 -17.40 8.05 12.52
C SER A 224 -18.76 8.35 11.89
N GLY A 225 -18.76 8.54 10.57
CA GLY A 225 -19.99 8.63 9.77
C GLY A 225 -20.73 7.29 9.70
N LYS A 226 -21.96 7.31 9.20
CA LYS A 226 -22.73 6.09 8.96
C LYS A 226 -22.29 5.41 7.67
N ARG A 227 -22.49 4.10 7.55
CA ARG A 227 -22.14 3.30 6.35
C ARG A 227 -22.92 3.77 5.11
N GLU A 228 -24.14 4.23 5.30
CA GLU A 228 -25.02 4.78 4.27
C GLU A 228 -24.46 6.04 3.60
N ASP A 229 -23.64 6.81 4.33
CA ASP A 229 -22.98 8.00 3.80
C ASP A 229 -21.90 7.66 2.74
N GLN A 230 -21.54 6.39 2.57
CA GLN A 230 -20.54 5.93 1.61
C GLN A 230 -21.08 5.61 0.21
N GLU A 231 -22.39 5.43 0.04
CA GLU A 231 -22.98 4.89 -1.18
C GLU A 231 -23.38 5.92 -2.24
N THR A 232 -23.44 7.20 -1.92
CA THR A 232 -23.82 8.25 -2.89
C THR A 232 -22.63 8.71 -3.73
N ILE A 233 -22.72 8.59 -5.05
CA ILE A 233 -21.63 8.75 -6.04
C ILE A 233 -21.34 10.22 -6.40
N THR A 234 -22.06 11.17 -5.84
CA THR A 234 -21.97 12.59 -6.20
C THR A 234 -21.23 13.40 -5.13
N GLY A 235 -20.16 14.08 -5.54
CA GLY A 235 -19.52 15.09 -4.73
C GLY A 235 -18.29 14.63 -3.93
N ASN A 236 -17.77 15.55 -3.16
CA ASN A 236 -16.56 15.37 -2.36
C ASN A 236 -16.94 14.74 -0.99
N LYS A 237 -17.30 13.45 -1.00
CA LYS A 237 -17.83 12.71 0.16
C LYS A 237 -17.02 12.83 1.45
N HIS A 238 -15.70 12.89 1.33
CA HIS A 238 -14.84 13.03 2.50
C HIS A 238 -15.04 14.42 3.13
N TYR A 239 -15.24 15.44 2.31
CA TYR A 239 -15.56 16.79 2.78
C TYR A 239 -16.94 16.82 3.45
N ASP A 240 -17.95 16.27 2.79
CA ASP A 240 -19.34 16.27 3.30
C ASP A 240 -19.44 15.46 4.60
N THR A 241 -18.80 14.30 4.68
CA THR A 241 -18.73 13.50 5.92
C THR A 241 -18.02 14.28 7.03
N GLY A 242 -16.86 14.86 6.75
CA GLY A 242 -16.09 15.64 7.72
C GLY A 242 -16.88 16.84 8.22
N TYR A 243 -17.49 17.61 7.32
CA TYR A 243 -18.33 18.75 7.65
C TYR A 243 -19.54 18.36 8.51
N GLY A 244 -20.27 17.30 8.11
CA GLY A 244 -21.43 16.81 8.84
C GLY A 244 -21.09 16.30 10.24
N LEU A 245 -19.96 15.58 10.39
CA LEU A 245 -19.47 15.12 11.69
C LEU A 245 -19.04 16.29 12.57
N THR A 246 -18.28 17.24 12.03
CA THR A 246 -17.85 18.44 12.77
C THR A 246 -19.06 19.20 13.29
N ARG A 247 -20.04 19.50 12.43
CA ARG A 247 -21.26 20.24 12.82
C ARG A 247 -22.12 19.50 13.86
N LYS A 248 -22.01 18.17 13.92
CA LYS A 248 -22.78 17.38 14.91
C LYS A 248 -22.12 17.35 16.28
N TYR A 249 -20.81 17.42 16.35
CA TYR A 249 -20.05 17.20 17.59
C TYR A 249 -19.41 18.48 18.16
N PHE A 250 -19.36 19.53 17.35
CA PHE A 250 -18.89 20.89 17.72
C PHE A 250 -19.89 21.97 17.31
#